data_0a627cef3cd98d3c2a9fbe4a96422438
#
_entry.id   0a627cef3cd98d3c2a9fbe4a96422438
#
_cell.length_a   1.000
_cell.length_b   1.000
_cell.length_c   1.000
_cell.angle_alpha   90.00
_cell.angle_beta   90.00
_cell.angle_gamma   90.00
#
_symmetry.space_group_name_H-M   'P 1'
#
loop_
_entity.id
_entity.type
_entity.pdbx_description
1 polymer ?
#
loop_
_entity_poly.entity_id
_entity_poly.type
_entity_poly.pdbx_seq_one_letter_code
_entity_poly.pdbx_strand_id
1 'polypeptide(L)'
;MKNTPMPTALPHARLTLTVGPVLYHWSRSSLLHFYADLADSPADTIVLGEAVCARRRELRLDDWLALGRELSAAGKQVVLATQTLIESEADLRLLERQAEQHEFAVEAGDASALQLLAGRVPLVLGPHLNIYSRAALQEHADLGADRWVAPVELSLDQLAAVNPAQDPVRTPAGLPMRTECWAFGRLPLAFSARCFTARHHRVPKDDCGYRCLADPDGLLLSSTEGRPFLNLNGTQTQSATVQNLLGDGARLRAAGVASLRLSPCARGFNQVLADFDEVMNGQASVAGRAEAWAALGVPGPFSNGYLHRLPGMVWQSA
;
A
#
# COMPACT_ATOMS: atom_id res chain seq x y z
N MET A 1 -18.08 16.08 -49.21
CA MET A 1 -17.71 16.24 -47.82
C MET A 1 -16.90 15.03 -47.42
N LYS A 2 -15.60 15.19 -47.23
CA LYS A 2 -14.71 14.09 -46.86
C LYS A 2 -14.79 13.93 -45.33
N ASN A 3 -15.25 12.75 -44.88
CA ASN A 3 -15.19 12.38 -43.46
C ASN A 3 -13.71 12.23 -43.06
N THR A 4 -13.21 13.20 -42.30
CA THR A 4 -11.94 13.08 -41.63
C THR A 4 -12.15 12.12 -40.43
N PRO A 5 -11.41 11.00 -40.31
CA PRO A 5 -11.54 10.16 -39.15
C PRO A 5 -11.07 10.94 -37.90
N MET A 6 -11.88 10.89 -36.86
CA MET A 6 -11.47 11.42 -35.54
C MET A 6 -10.16 10.78 -35.11
N PRO A 7 -9.22 11.53 -34.50
CA PRO A 7 -7.98 10.95 -34.01
C PRO A 7 -8.33 9.89 -32.97
N THR A 8 -7.85 8.67 -33.17
CA THR A 8 -7.83 7.61 -32.18
C THR A 8 -7.18 8.15 -30.91
N ALA A 9 -7.89 8.14 -29.80
CA ALA A 9 -7.35 8.54 -28.50
C ALA A 9 -6.01 7.81 -28.31
N LEU A 10 -4.97 8.56 -27.95
CA LEU A 10 -3.66 7.99 -27.61
C LEU A 10 -3.88 6.93 -26.52
N PRO A 11 -3.26 5.74 -26.61
CA PRO A 11 -3.39 4.74 -25.57
C PRO A 11 -2.94 5.35 -24.26
N HIS A 12 -3.85 5.41 -23.29
CA HIS A 12 -3.53 5.89 -21.95
C HIS A 12 -2.39 5.04 -21.36
N ALA A 13 -1.37 5.67 -20.77
CA ALA A 13 -0.30 4.95 -20.09
C ALA A 13 -0.90 3.97 -19.07
N ARG A 14 -0.42 2.72 -19.09
CA ARG A 14 -0.87 1.67 -18.18
C ARG A 14 -0.52 2.07 -16.73
N LEU A 15 -1.47 1.94 -15.82
CA LEU A 15 -1.23 2.04 -14.38
C LEU A 15 -0.71 0.68 -13.88
N THR A 16 0.46 0.65 -13.28
CA THR A 16 0.99 -0.58 -12.68
C THR A 16 0.28 -0.87 -11.37
N LEU A 17 0.10 -2.15 -11.05
CA LEU A 17 -0.55 -2.60 -9.83
C LEU A 17 0.48 -3.10 -8.82
N THR A 18 0.52 -2.48 -7.64
CA THR A 18 1.33 -2.91 -6.52
C THR A 18 0.43 -3.54 -5.46
N VAL A 19 0.66 -4.80 -5.13
CA VAL A 19 0.09 -5.41 -3.93
C VAL A 19 0.94 -4.99 -2.74
N GLY A 20 0.34 -4.23 -1.81
CA GLY A 20 1.00 -3.79 -0.59
C GLY A 20 1.34 -4.96 0.35
N PRO A 21 2.13 -4.73 1.41
CA PRO A 21 2.38 -5.76 2.39
C PRO A 21 1.06 -6.16 3.08
N VAL A 22 0.95 -7.42 3.49
CA VAL A 22 -0.17 -7.84 4.35
C VAL A 22 -0.03 -7.13 5.69
N LEU A 23 -0.92 -6.18 5.98
CA LEU A 23 -0.85 -5.39 7.21
C LEU A 23 -1.41 -6.15 8.42
N TYR A 24 -2.18 -7.21 8.20
CA TYR A 24 -2.86 -7.97 9.24
C TYR A 24 -2.01 -9.15 9.73
N HIS A 25 -2.36 -9.68 10.90
CA HIS A 25 -1.71 -10.89 11.40
C HIS A 25 -2.42 -12.12 10.85
N TRP A 26 -1.92 -12.65 9.75
CA TRP A 26 -2.37 -13.93 9.21
C TRP A 26 -1.41 -15.06 9.60
N SER A 27 -1.91 -16.28 9.65
CA SER A 27 -1.07 -17.44 9.90
C SER A 27 -0.05 -17.65 8.79
N ARG A 28 1.08 -18.32 9.10
CA ARG A 28 2.10 -18.68 8.10
C ARG A 28 1.48 -19.36 6.87
N SER A 29 0.58 -20.32 7.08
CA SER A 29 -0.08 -21.02 5.97
C SER A 29 -0.92 -20.08 5.12
N SER A 30 -1.69 -19.18 5.75
CA SER A 30 -2.50 -18.20 5.01
C SER A 30 -1.64 -17.23 4.19
N LEU A 31 -0.52 -16.77 4.76
CA LEU A 31 0.43 -15.90 4.04
C LEU A 31 1.02 -16.62 2.81
N LEU A 32 1.49 -17.85 2.97
CA LEU A 32 2.09 -18.61 1.88
C LEU A 32 1.08 -18.90 0.76
N HIS A 33 -0.15 -19.30 1.08
CA HIS A 33 -1.21 -19.49 0.09
C HIS A 33 -1.54 -18.18 -0.66
N PHE A 34 -1.72 -17.10 0.09
CA PHE A 34 -2.00 -15.80 -0.49
C PHE A 34 -0.93 -15.35 -1.51
N TYR A 35 0.35 -15.44 -1.13
CA TYR A 35 1.43 -15.04 -2.03
C TYR A 35 1.64 -16.01 -3.20
N ALA A 36 1.33 -17.30 -3.03
CA ALA A 36 1.33 -18.26 -4.13
C ALA A 36 0.27 -17.89 -5.19
N ASP A 37 -0.93 -17.51 -4.76
CA ASP A 37 -2.00 -17.06 -5.67
C ASP A 37 -1.59 -15.78 -6.44
N LEU A 38 -0.75 -14.92 -5.85
CA LEU A 38 -0.29 -13.70 -6.52
C LEU A 38 0.71 -13.95 -7.65
N ALA A 39 1.35 -15.11 -7.70
CA ALA A 39 2.32 -15.43 -8.76
C ALA A 39 1.67 -15.35 -10.16
N ASP A 40 0.43 -15.81 -10.30
CA ASP A 40 -0.34 -15.81 -11.55
C ASP A 40 -1.27 -14.59 -11.70
N SER A 41 -1.27 -13.67 -10.74
CA SER A 41 -2.15 -12.49 -10.72
C SER A 41 -1.67 -11.38 -11.67
N PRO A 42 -2.51 -10.37 -11.98
CA PRO A 42 -2.10 -9.20 -12.78
C PRO A 42 -1.23 -8.19 -12.00
N ALA A 43 -0.81 -8.48 -10.76
CA ALA A 43 0.11 -7.62 -10.03
C ALA A 43 1.45 -7.47 -10.75
N ASP A 44 1.95 -6.24 -10.85
CA ASP A 44 3.29 -5.94 -11.37
C ASP A 44 4.34 -5.98 -10.25
N THR A 45 3.99 -5.43 -9.08
CA THR A 45 4.86 -5.37 -7.91
C THR A 45 4.19 -6.02 -6.70
N ILE A 46 4.94 -6.77 -5.93
CA ILE A 46 4.50 -7.37 -4.67
C ILE A 46 5.42 -6.90 -3.54
N VAL A 47 4.84 -6.31 -2.50
CA VAL A 47 5.57 -5.87 -1.31
C VAL A 47 5.48 -6.94 -0.24
N LEU A 48 6.62 -7.45 0.20
CA LEU A 48 6.76 -8.51 1.20
C LEU A 48 7.27 -7.95 2.52
N GLY A 49 6.87 -8.51 3.62
CA GLY A 49 7.41 -8.18 4.94
C GLY A 49 6.35 -7.80 5.96
N GLU A 50 6.76 -7.71 7.22
CA GLU A 50 5.91 -7.28 8.33
C GLU A 50 6.14 -5.78 8.60
N ALA A 51 5.17 -4.94 8.26
CA ALA A 51 5.27 -3.48 8.37
C ALA A 51 4.65 -2.92 9.66
N VAL A 52 3.83 -3.69 10.38
CA VAL A 52 2.99 -3.19 11.47
C VAL A 52 3.54 -3.50 12.86
N CYS A 53 3.92 -4.75 13.12
CA CYS A 53 4.28 -5.15 14.47
C CYS A 53 5.46 -6.14 14.51
N ALA A 54 6.60 -5.72 15.04
CA ALA A 54 7.83 -6.50 15.17
C ALA A 54 7.66 -7.86 15.88
N ARG A 55 6.58 -8.04 16.62
CA ARG A 55 6.29 -9.29 17.32
C ARG A 55 5.67 -10.36 16.43
N ARG A 56 5.06 -9.99 15.31
CA ARG A 56 4.50 -10.92 14.31
C ARG A 56 5.66 -11.54 13.55
N ARG A 57 5.91 -12.83 13.76
CA ARG A 57 7.10 -13.53 13.22
C ARG A 57 6.69 -14.82 12.51
N GLU A 58 5.57 -14.81 11.81
CA GLU A 58 5.09 -15.93 11.00
C GLU A 58 6.09 -16.31 9.90
N LEU A 59 6.73 -15.30 9.30
CA LEU A 59 7.82 -15.44 8.36
C LEU A 59 9.03 -14.60 8.84
N ARG A 60 10.24 -15.17 8.72
CA ARG A 60 11.52 -14.50 8.99
C ARG A 60 12.05 -13.88 7.71
N LEU A 61 13.09 -13.05 7.81
CA LEU A 61 13.70 -12.42 6.64
C LEU A 61 14.10 -13.45 5.57
N ASP A 62 14.69 -14.57 5.97
CA ASP A 62 15.12 -15.61 5.03
C ASP A 62 13.93 -16.27 4.31
N ASP A 63 12.77 -16.42 4.99
CA ASP A 63 11.53 -16.88 4.38
C ASP A 63 11.01 -15.84 3.36
N TRP A 64 11.07 -14.54 3.70
CA TRP A 64 10.68 -13.46 2.80
C TRP A 64 11.57 -13.39 1.56
N LEU A 65 12.89 -13.58 1.72
CA LEU A 65 13.83 -13.62 0.59
C LEU A 65 13.56 -14.84 -0.32
N ALA A 66 13.31 -16.02 0.26
CA ALA A 66 12.97 -17.21 -0.51
C ALA A 66 11.68 -17.01 -1.32
N LEU A 67 10.62 -16.51 -0.68
CA LEU A 67 9.36 -16.18 -1.33
C LEU A 67 9.53 -15.11 -2.43
N GLY A 68 10.38 -14.12 -2.17
CA GLY A 68 10.70 -13.08 -3.14
C GLY A 68 11.36 -13.64 -4.40
N ARG A 69 12.24 -14.63 -4.27
CA ARG A 69 12.86 -15.30 -5.43
C ARG A 69 11.83 -16.07 -6.26
N GLU A 70 10.90 -16.77 -5.60
CA GLU A 70 9.81 -17.50 -6.28
C GLU A 70 8.90 -16.53 -7.07
N LEU A 71 8.49 -15.43 -6.45
CA LEU A 71 7.68 -14.41 -7.11
C LEU A 71 8.43 -13.70 -8.25
N SER A 72 9.73 -13.43 -8.07
CA SER A 72 10.57 -12.87 -9.14
C SER A 72 10.74 -13.84 -10.31
N ALA A 73 10.85 -15.13 -10.05
CA ALA A 73 10.87 -16.16 -11.09
C ALA A 73 9.54 -16.25 -11.86
N ALA A 74 8.42 -15.90 -11.20
CA ALA A 74 7.10 -15.73 -11.84
C ALA A 74 6.93 -14.37 -12.55
N GLY A 75 7.98 -13.55 -12.65
CA GLY A 75 7.97 -12.27 -13.37
C GLY A 75 7.48 -11.07 -12.56
N LYS A 76 7.33 -11.18 -11.24
CA LYS A 76 6.91 -10.07 -10.38
C LYS A 76 8.10 -9.22 -9.93
N GLN A 77 7.91 -7.90 -9.87
CA GLN A 77 8.84 -7.04 -9.13
C GLN A 77 8.58 -7.24 -7.62
N VAL A 78 9.64 -7.48 -6.86
CA VAL A 78 9.56 -7.66 -5.40
C VAL A 78 10.17 -6.48 -4.69
N VAL A 79 9.51 -6.04 -3.63
CA VAL A 79 9.98 -4.99 -2.70
C VAL A 79 9.84 -5.54 -1.28
N LEU A 80 10.85 -5.34 -0.43
CA LEU A 80 10.75 -5.68 1.00
C LEU A 80 10.29 -4.46 1.79
N ALA A 81 9.25 -4.59 2.61
CA ALA A 81 8.84 -3.54 3.53
C ALA A 81 9.68 -3.58 4.81
N THR A 82 10.11 -2.41 5.29
CA THR A 82 10.58 -2.26 6.67
C THR A 82 9.41 -2.03 7.60
N GLN A 83 9.65 -2.17 8.90
CA GLN A 83 8.65 -1.75 9.87
C GLN A 83 8.46 -0.24 9.87
N THR A 84 7.23 0.20 10.15
CA THR A 84 6.88 1.62 10.25
C THR A 84 7.26 2.21 11.63
N LEU A 85 7.43 1.36 12.63
CA LEU A 85 7.81 1.76 13.98
C LEU A 85 8.98 0.89 14.45
N ILE A 86 10.15 1.49 14.60
CA ILE A 86 11.36 0.86 15.14
C ILE A 86 11.40 1.14 16.64
N GLU A 87 11.27 0.11 17.47
CA GLU A 87 11.12 0.25 18.93
C GLU A 87 12.25 -0.39 19.72
N SER A 88 13.08 -1.22 19.07
CA SER A 88 14.08 -2.03 19.77
C SER A 88 15.36 -2.25 18.95
N GLU A 89 16.43 -2.58 19.66
CA GLU A 89 17.70 -3.03 19.03
C GLU A 89 17.51 -4.24 18.11
N ALA A 90 16.53 -5.09 18.38
CA ALA A 90 16.22 -6.22 17.51
C ALA A 90 15.61 -5.76 16.17
N ASP A 91 14.83 -4.70 16.19
CA ASP A 91 14.25 -4.12 14.97
C ASP A 91 15.34 -3.43 14.15
N LEU A 92 16.27 -2.71 14.80
CA LEU A 92 17.43 -2.11 14.11
C LEU A 92 18.30 -3.18 13.45
N ARG A 93 18.61 -4.29 14.15
CA ARG A 93 19.37 -5.40 13.56
C ARG A 93 18.64 -6.05 12.37
N LEU A 94 17.32 -6.14 12.41
CA LEU A 94 16.56 -6.63 11.26
C LEU A 94 16.67 -5.67 10.08
N LEU A 95 16.57 -4.37 10.33
CA LEU A 95 16.70 -3.32 9.31
C LEU A 95 18.11 -3.32 8.69
N GLU A 96 19.17 -3.50 9.50
CA GLU A 96 20.55 -3.66 9.02
C GLU A 96 20.66 -4.86 8.07
N ARG A 97 20.11 -6.02 8.44
CA ARG A 97 20.06 -7.20 7.55
C ARG A 97 19.27 -6.97 6.27
N GLN A 98 18.21 -6.15 6.32
CA GLN A 98 17.47 -5.75 5.12
C GLN A 98 18.29 -4.80 4.23
N ALA A 99 19.17 -3.98 4.81
CA ALA A 99 20.09 -3.12 4.07
C ALA A 99 21.30 -3.88 3.47
N GLU A 100 21.65 -5.03 4.03
CA GLU A 100 22.75 -5.88 3.57
C GLU A 100 22.35 -6.82 2.43
N GLN A 101 21.07 -7.13 2.26
CA GLN A 101 20.60 -7.91 1.12
C GLN A 101 20.62 -7.03 -0.15
N HIS A 102 21.05 -7.56 -1.27
CA HIS A 102 21.16 -6.83 -2.54
C HIS A 102 20.26 -7.40 -3.63
N GLU A 103 19.30 -8.26 -3.26
CA GLU A 103 18.44 -8.95 -4.23
C GLU A 103 17.22 -8.11 -4.59
N PHE A 104 16.64 -7.39 -3.61
CA PHE A 104 15.37 -6.70 -3.75
C PHE A 104 15.45 -5.24 -3.31
N ALA A 105 14.60 -4.40 -3.92
CA ALA A 105 14.35 -3.05 -3.43
C ALA A 105 13.73 -3.09 -2.02
N VAL A 106 13.94 -2.03 -1.24
CA VAL A 106 13.38 -1.93 0.11
C VAL A 106 12.53 -0.67 0.24
N GLU A 107 11.33 -0.84 0.78
CA GLU A 107 10.44 0.27 1.12
C GLU A 107 10.72 0.73 2.55
N ALA A 108 11.17 1.97 2.69
CA ALA A 108 11.41 2.60 3.98
C ALA A 108 10.07 2.98 4.63
N GLY A 109 9.79 2.41 5.80
CA GLY A 109 8.60 2.71 6.61
C GLY A 109 8.78 3.90 7.56
N ASP A 110 10.04 4.24 7.91
CA ASP A 110 10.37 5.35 8.79
C ASP A 110 11.70 6.02 8.44
N ALA A 111 12.06 7.09 9.15
CA ALA A 111 13.27 7.89 8.86
C ALA A 111 14.57 7.15 9.17
N SER A 112 14.61 6.23 10.15
CA SER A 112 15.82 5.44 10.44
C SER A 112 16.13 4.45 9.31
N ALA A 113 15.07 3.92 8.68
CA ALA A 113 15.22 3.09 7.49
C ALA A 113 15.87 3.85 6.33
N LEU A 114 15.49 5.12 6.09
CA LEU A 114 16.10 5.94 5.06
C LEU A 114 17.62 6.05 5.23
N GLN A 115 18.09 6.32 6.44
CA GLN A 115 19.52 6.47 6.73
C GLN A 115 20.29 5.17 6.46
N LEU A 116 19.73 4.03 6.81
CA LEU A 116 20.42 2.74 6.66
C LEU A 116 20.36 2.19 5.23
N LEU A 117 19.31 2.50 4.47
CA LEU A 117 19.07 1.96 3.13
C LEU A 117 19.69 2.81 2.02
N ALA A 118 19.84 4.15 2.24
CA ALA A 118 20.34 5.08 1.23
C ALA A 118 21.70 4.65 0.67
N GLY A 119 21.78 4.54 -0.65
CA GLY A 119 22.99 4.14 -1.36
C GLY A 119 23.39 2.66 -1.22
N ARG A 120 22.64 1.83 -0.50
CA ARG A 120 22.93 0.40 -0.30
C ARG A 120 22.03 -0.52 -1.13
N VAL A 121 20.75 -0.18 -1.21
CA VAL A 121 19.72 -0.94 -1.97
C VAL A 121 18.85 0.01 -2.77
N PRO A 122 18.16 -0.44 -3.82
CA PRO A 122 17.13 0.36 -4.47
C PRO A 122 16.04 0.73 -3.45
N LEU A 123 15.73 2.03 -3.35
CA LEU A 123 14.93 2.60 -2.26
C LEU A 123 13.54 3.01 -2.75
N VAL A 124 12.50 2.59 -2.02
CA VAL A 124 11.13 3.04 -2.18
C VAL A 124 10.71 3.84 -0.94
N LEU A 125 10.07 4.97 -1.14
CA LEU A 125 9.54 5.81 -0.06
C LEU A 125 8.15 5.33 0.34
N GLY A 126 8.03 4.77 1.56
CA GLY A 126 6.76 4.28 2.09
C GLY A 126 5.80 5.42 2.47
N PRO A 127 4.49 5.13 2.62
CA PRO A 127 3.45 6.13 2.84
C PRO A 127 3.55 6.84 4.21
N HIS A 128 4.33 6.30 5.13
CA HIS A 128 4.46 6.80 6.51
C HIS A 128 5.61 7.77 6.72
N LEU A 129 6.36 8.11 5.68
CA LEU A 129 7.46 9.08 5.76
C LEU A 129 7.00 10.54 5.81
N ASN A 130 5.69 10.79 5.74
CA ASN A 130 5.09 12.13 5.88
C ASN A 130 5.64 13.15 4.86
N ILE A 131 5.76 12.76 3.59
CA ILE A 131 6.28 13.62 2.53
C ILE A 131 5.12 14.38 1.88
N TYR A 132 4.95 15.66 2.24
CA TYR A 132 3.84 16.52 1.82
C TYR A 132 4.25 17.70 0.94
N SER A 133 5.51 17.83 0.59
CA SER A 133 6.00 18.92 -0.25
C SER A 133 6.99 18.43 -1.29
N ARG A 134 7.06 19.18 -2.41
CA ARG A 134 8.05 18.92 -3.46
C ARG A 134 9.48 18.99 -2.93
N ALA A 135 9.78 19.96 -2.05
CA ALA A 135 11.10 20.10 -1.46
C ALA A 135 11.48 18.86 -0.63
N ALA A 136 10.56 18.39 0.25
CA ALA A 136 10.81 17.16 1.00
C ALA A 136 10.98 15.95 0.07
N LEU A 137 10.17 15.84 -0.99
CA LEU A 137 10.29 14.74 -1.95
C LEU A 137 11.66 14.78 -2.69
N GLN A 138 12.18 15.98 -3.02
CA GLN A 138 13.50 16.12 -3.65
C GLN A 138 14.61 15.64 -2.72
N GLU A 139 14.60 16.03 -1.45
CA GLU A 139 15.60 15.56 -0.46
C GLU A 139 15.64 14.02 -0.38
N HIS A 140 14.49 13.37 -0.48
CA HIS A 140 14.42 11.90 -0.48
C HIS A 140 14.84 11.29 -1.83
N ALA A 141 14.56 11.96 -2.93
CA ALA A 141 15.06 11.55 -4.25
C ALA A 141 16.60 11.62 -4.30
N ASP A 142 17.20 12.61 -3.65
CA ASP A 142 18.65 12.77 -3.56
C ASP A 142 19.33 11.63 -2.77
N LEU A 143 18.58 10.93 -1.91
CA LEU A 143 19.01 9.68 -1.29
C LEU A 143 18.98 8.45 -2.24
N GLY A 144 18.52 8.64 -3.48
CA GLY A 144 18.45 7.58 -4.50
C GLY A 144 17.08 6.90 -4.65
N ALA A 145 16.05 7.37 -3.95
CA ALA A 145 14.70 6.82 -4.10
C ALA A 145 14.08 7.24 -5.45
N ASP A 146 13.48 6.29 -6.16
CA ASP A 146 12.83 6.51 -7.46
C ASP A 146 11.30 6.26 -7.45
N ARG A 147 10.74 5.83 -6.31
CA ARG A 147 9.31 5.61 -6.12
C ARG A 147 8.85 6.20 -4.80
N TRP A 148 7.75 6.92 -4.85
CA TRP A 148 7.11 7.54 -3.70
C TRP A 148 5.68 7.03 -3.56
N VAL A 149 5.39 6.34 -2.46
CA VAL A 149 4.02 6.02 -2.05
C VAL A 149 3.47 7.24 -1.34
N ALA A 150 2.51 7.90 -1.96
CA ALA A 150 1.95 9.14 -1.43
C ALA A 150 1.21 8.89 -0.10
N PRO A 151 1.29 9.81 0.88
CA PRO A 151 0.46 9.79 2.07
C PRO A 151 -1.03 9.69 1.72
N VAL A 152 -1.77 8.89 2.46
CA VAL A 152 -3.13 8.47 2.11
C VAL A 152 -4.18 9.58 2.17
N GLU A 153 -3.89 10.66 2.89
CA GLU A 153 -4.76 11.83 3.06
C GLU A 153 -4.59 12.92 1.98
N LEU A 154 -3.62 12.76 1.06
CA LEU A 154 -3.44 13.72 -0.02
C LEU A 154 -4.56 13.61 -1.05
N SER A 155 -5.13 14.76 -1.42
CA SER A 155 -6.01 14.85 -2.59
C SER A 155 -5.19 14.76 -3.88
N LEU A 156 -5.86 14.49 -5.02
CA LEU A 156 -5.19 14.42 -6.33
C LEU A 156 -4.45 15.70 -6.69
N ASP A 157 -5.02 16.86 -6.37
CA ASP A 157 -4.37 18.14 -6.67
C ASP A 157 -3.12 18.36 -5.81
N GLN A 158 -3.18 17.96 -4.53
CA GLN A 158 -2.02 18.02 -3.63
C GLN A 158 -0.92 17.05 -4.09
N LEU A 159 -1.30 15.84 -4.47
CA LEU A 159 -0.38 14.84 -5.02
C LEU A 159 0.30 15.37 -6.29
N ALA A 160 -0.48 15.92 -7.23
CA ALA A 160 0.05 16.54 -8.45
C ALA A 160 0.91 17.77 -8.16
N ALA A 161 0.67 18.52 -7.09
CA ALA A 161 1.50 19.64 -6.68
C ALA A 161 2.85 19.20 -6.09
N VAL A 162 2.89 18.07 -5.37
CA VAL A 162 4.12 17.49 -4.82
C VAL A 162 4.99 16.90 -5.93
N ASN A 163 4.42 16.14 -6.85
CA ASN A 163 5.14 15.52 -7.96
C ASN A 163 4.40 15.68 -9.30
N PRO A 164 4.50 16.85 -9.95
CA PRO A 164 3.79 17.14 -11.19
C PRO A 164 4.20 16.20 -12.33
N ALA A 165 3.24 15.70 -13.10
CA ALA A 165 3.49 14.80 -14.24
C ALA A 165 4.42 15.41 -15.32
N GLN A 166 4.30 16.74 -15.55
CA GLN A 166 5.06 17.46 -16.58
C GLN A 166 6.49 17.80 -16.15
N ASP A 167 6.71 17.93 -14.85
CA ASP A 167 8.01 18.24 -14.24
C ASP A 167 8.19 17.43 -12.95
N PRO A 168 8.35 16.09 -13.04
CA PRO A 168 8.52 15.26 -11.86
C PRO A 168 9.84 15.54 -11.16
N VAL A 169 9.85 15.34 -9.85
CA VAL A 169 11.07 15.27 -9.05
C VAL A 169 11.99 14.20 -9.65
N ARG A 170 13.31 14.46 -9.59
CA ARG A 170 14.29 13.55 -10.21
C ARG A 170 15.34 13.11 -9.21
N THR A 171 15.80 11.89 -9.36
CA THR A 171 16.98 11.39 -8.66
C THR A 171 18.26 12.03 -9.19
N PRO A 172 19.40 11.96 -8.49
CA PRO A 172 20.70 12.42 -9.01
C PRO A 172 21.10 11.77 -10.34
N ALA A 173 20.60 10.56 -10.62
CA ALA A 173 20.78 9.88 -11.91
C ALA A 173 19.84 10.38 -13.02
N GLY A 174 18.99 11.38 -12.75
CA GLY A 174 18.03 11.95 -13.69
C GLY A 174 16.74 11.15 -13.88
N LEU A 175 16.55 10.05 -13.15
CA LEU A 175 15.33 9.25 -13.23
C LEU A 175 14.16 10.01 -12.60
N PRO A 176 12.98 10.04 -13.26
CA PRO A 176 11.80 10.67 -12.69
C PRO A 176 11.26 9.88 -11.50
N MET A 177 10.86 10.57 -10.43
CA MET A 177 10.15 9.99 -9.29
C MET A 177 8.80 9.43 -9.75
N ARG A 178 8.56 8.15 -9.52
CA ARG A 178 7.28 7.50 -9.80
C ARG A 178 6.34 7.67 -8.62
N THR A 179 5.17 8.21 -8.87
CA THR A 179 4.13 8.35 -7.84
C THR A 179 3.28 7.11 -7.77
N GLU A 180 3.19 6.52 -6.59
CA GLU A 180 2.28 5.43 -6.26
C GLU A 180 1.18 5.94 -5.33
N CYS A 181 -0.09 5.66 -5.66
CA CYS A 181 -1.25 6.09 -4.90
C CYS A 181 -1.95 4.88 -4.25
N TRP A 182 -2.35 5.01 -2.98
CA TRP A 182 -3.15 4.01 -2.29
C TRP A 182 -4.54 3.97 -2.89
N ALA A 183 -4.87 2.93 -3.63
CA ALA A 183 -6.10 2.86 -4.42
C ALA A 183 -7.17 1.93 -3.83
N PHE A 184 -6.77 0.94 -3.02
CA PHE A 184 -7.69 0.03 -2.36
C PHE A 184 -7.20 -0.39 -0.98
N GLY A 185 -8.16 -0.56 -0.06
CA GLY A 185 -7.94 -1.09 1.28
C GLY A 185 -8.19 -0.06 2.38
N ARG A 186 -8.13 -0.49 3.64
CA ARG A 186 -8.23 0.41 4.78
C ARG A 186 -7.02 1.33 4.83
N LEU A 187 -7.26 2.63 5.00
CA LEU A 187 -6.19 3.62 5.06
C LEU A 187 -5.45 3.51 6.39
N PRO A 188 -4.11 3.37 6.38
CA PRO A 188 -3.31 3.43 7.59
C PRO A 188 -3.25 4.87 8.11
N LEU A 189 -3.87 5.14 9.25
CA LEU A 189 -4.01 6.50 9.77
C LEU A 189 -2.94 6.87 10.79
N ALA A 190 -2.58 5.95 11.69
CA ALA A 190 -1.58 6.21 12.71
C ALA A 190 -0.91 4.93 13.23
N PHE A 191 0.31 5.09 13.73
CA PHE A 191 1.05 4.06 14.46
C PHE A 191 1.34 4.52 15.88
N SER A 192 1.40 3.58 16.82
CA SER A 192 1.73 3.85 18.22
C SER A 192 2.57 2.72 18.79
N ALA A 193 3.56 3.07 19.59
CA ALA A 193 4.32 2.11 20.38
C ALA A 193 3.43 1.26 21.32
N ARG A 194 2.21 1.72 21.59
CA ARG A 194 1.19 0.97 22.33
C ARG A 194 0.32 0.17 21.37
N CYS A 195 0.25 -1.14 21.57
CA CYS A 195 -0.62 -1.99 20.76
C CYS A 195 -2.09 -1.75 21.11
N PHE A 196 -2.87 -1.24 20.16
CA PHE A 196 -4.30 -0.95 20.35
C PHE A 196 -5.11 -2.23 20.55
N THR A 197 -4.79 -3.31 19.84
CA THR A 197 -5.45 -4.61 20.00
C THR A 197 -5.20 -5.16 21.43
N ALA A 198 -3.97 -5.15 21.92
CA ALA A 198 -3.65 -5.59 23.27
C ALA A 198 -4.41 -4.76 24.32
N ARG A 199 -4.46 -3.43 24.14
CA ARG A 199 -5.20 -2.51 25.01
C ARG A 199 -6.71 -2.82 25.02
N HIS A 200 -7.30 -3.08 23.85
CA HIS A 200 -8.70 -3.48 23.75
C HIS A 200 -8.98 -4.75 24.56
N HIS A 201 -8.12 -5.73 24.47
CA HIS A 201 -8.23 -6.99 25.22
C HIS A 201 -7.72 -6.89 26.67
N ARG A 202 -7.27 -5.72 27.14
CA ARG A 202 -6.74 -5.48 28.49
C ARG A 202 -5.56 -6.40 28.85
N VAL A 203 -4.69 -6.69 27.89
CA VAL A 203 -3.47 -7.48 28.08
C VAL A 203 -2.23 -6.61 27.83
N PRO A 204 -1.07 -6.92 28.45
CA PRO A 204 0.20 -6.25 28.15
C PRO A 204 0.60 -6.48 26.70
N LYS A 205 1.24 -5.49 26.06
CA LYS A 205 1.76 -5.65 24.69
C LYS A 205 2.76 -6.82 24.59
N ASP A 206 3.60 -6.98 25.63
CA ASP A 206 4.65 -7.99 25.64
C ASP A 206 4.14 -9.42 25.91
N ASP A 207 2.91 -9.54 26.42
CA ASP A 207 2.20 -10.81 26.62
C ASP A 207 0.81 -10.77 25.98
N CYS A 208 0.74 -10.33 24.73
CA CYS A 208 -0.53 -10.11 24.03
C CYS A 208 -1.23 -11.39 23.57
N GLY A 209 -0.54 -12.53 23.58
CA GLY A 209 -1.07 -13.80 23.08
C GLY A 209 -1.52 -13.72 21.62
N TYR A 210 -0.99 -12.76 20.85
CA TYR A 210 -1.31 -12.54 19.43
C TYR A 210 -2.81 -12.44 19.14
N ARG A 211 -3.57 -11.74 20.02
CA ARG A 211 -5.03 -11.56 19.89
C ARG A 211 -5.47 -11.07 18.52
N CYS A 212 -4.64 -10.30 17.84
CA CYS A 212 -4.91 -9.79 16.48
C CYS A 212 -5.02 -10.90 15.42
N LEU A 213 -4.60 -12.14 15.71
CA LEU A 213 -4.76 -13.28 14.77
C LEU A 213 -6.25 -13.67 14.59
N ALA A 214 -7.10 -13.35 15.57
CA ALA A 214 -8.53 -13.61 15.49
C ALA A 214 -9.27 -12.65 14.55
N ASP A 215 -8.65 -11.52 14.20
CA ASP A 215 -9.25 -10.45 13.40
C ASP A 215 -8.45 -10.27 12.09
N PRO A 216 -8.65 -11.12 11.08
CA PRO A 216 -7.81 -11.17 9.86
C PRO A 216 -7.90 -9.90 8.99
N ASP A 217 -8.89 -9.03 9.20
CA ASP A 217 -9.03 -7.69 8.60
C ASP A 217 -9.06 -6.57 9.65
N GLY A 218 -8.51 -6.86 10.85
CA GLY A 218 -8.49 -5.96 11.99
C GLY A 218 -9.82 -5.89 12.75
N LEU A 219 -9.79 -5.25 13.91
CA LEU A 219 -10.93 -5.13 14.83
C LEU A 219 -11.64 -3.80 14.62
N LEU A 220 -12.85 -3.82 14.06
CA LEU A 220 -13.66 -2.63 13.84
C LEU A 220 -14.17 -2.06 15.17
N LEU A 221 -13.90 -0.78 15.41
CA LEU A 221 -14.49 0.00 16.50
C LEU A 221 -15.62 0.87 15.97
N SER A 222 -16.68 0.94 16.78
CA SER A 222 -17.81 1.85 16.56
C SER A 222 -17.82 2.96 17.59
N SER A 223 -18.42 4.12 17.24
CA SER A 223 -18.75 5.17 18.20
C SER A 223 -19.83 4.68 19.18
N THR A 224 -20.12 5.50 20.18
CA THR A 224 -21.21 5.24 21.15
C THR A 224 -22.59 5.16 20.48
N GLU A 225 -22.74 5.82 19.32
CA GLU A 225 -23.96 5.78 18.49
C GLU A 225 -23.99 4.58 17.53
N GLY A 226 -23.03 3.65 17.66
CA GLY A 226 -22.95 2.45 16.81
C GLY A 226 -22.40 2.67 15.40
N ARG A 227 -21.84 3.85 15.08
CA ARG A 227 -21.26 4.14 13.77
C ARG A 227 -19.83 3.62 13.66
N PRO A 228 -19.43 2.95 12.58
CA PRO A 228 -18.03 2.58 12.33
C PRO A 228 -17.11 3.81 12.43
N PHE A 229 -16.03 3.72 13.23
CA PHE A 229 -15.16 4.86 13.52
C PHE A 229 -13.70 4.59 13.13
N LEU A 230 -13.10 3.52 13.64
CA LEU A 230 -11.72 3.11 13.35
C LEU A 230 -11.63 1.59 13.23
N ASN A 231 -10.56 1.12 12.64
CA ASN A 231 -10.17 -0.28 12.66
C ASN A 231 -8.84 -0.44 13.39
N LEU A 232 -8.78 -1.31 14.39
CA LEU A 232 -7.56 -1.60 15.15
C LEU A 232 -6.80 -2.76 14.54
N ASN A 233 -5.51 -2.56 14.31
CA ASN A 233 -4.63 -3.57 13.75
C ASN A 233 -3.27 -3.56 14.48
N GLY A 234 -3.20 -4.19 15.65
CA GLY A 234 -1.97 -4.19 16.44
C GLY A 234 -1.57 -2.79 16.90
N THR A 235 -0.41 -2.32 16.46
CA THR A 235 0.11 -0.97 16.73
C THR A 235 -0.46 0.10 15.79
N GLN A 236 -1.19 -0.31 14.78
CA GLN A 236 -1.78 0.54 13.75
C GLN A 236 -3.26 0.81 14.02
N THR A 237 -3.71 2.04 13.77
CA THR A 237 -5.12 2.37 13.54
C THR A 237 -5.34 2.63 12.06
N GLN A 238 -6.46 2.15 11.56
CA GLN A 238 -6.86 2.29 10.15
C GLN A 238 -8.24 2.94 10.06
N SER A 239 -8.60 3.38 8.84
CA SER A 239 -9.96 3.83 8.55
C SER A 239 -10.98 2.71 8.79
N ALA A 240 -12.17 3.08 9.27
CA ALA A 240 -13.30 2.15 9.38
C ALA A 240 -13.86 1.78 8.00
N THR A 241 -13.75 2.68 7.03
CA THR A 241 -14.12 2.46 5.63
C THR A 241 -12.93 1.90 4.84
N VAL A 242 -13.20 1.30 3.70
CA VAL A 242 -12.20 0.79 2.74
C VAL A 242 -12.11 1.79 1.59
N GLN A 243 -10.92 2.35 1.34
CA GLN A 243 -10.71 3.17 0.16
C GLN A 243 -10.91 2.35 -1.11
N ASN A 244 -11.60 2.93 -2.08
CA ASN A 244 -11.82 2.33 -3.38
C ASN A 244 -11.79 3.41 -4.47
N LEU A 245 -10.75 3.40 -5.29
CA LEU A 245 -10.54 4.34 -6.38
C LEU A 245 -10.76 3.71 -7.76
N LEU A 246 -11.46 2.57 -7.84
CA LEU A 246 -11.66 1.83 -9.08
C LEU A 246 -12.28 2.69 -10.20
N GLY A 247 -13.10 3.69 -9.86
CA GLY A 247 -13.73 4.63 -10.82
C GLY A 247 -12.87 5.82 -11.25
N ASP A 248 -11.71 6.05 -10.60
CA ASP A 248 -10.96 7.31 -10.73
C ASP A 248 -9.76 7.23 -11.69
N GLY A 249 -9.67 6.21 -12.55
CA GLY A 249 -8.50 5.94 -13.39
C GLY A 249 -8.03 7.12 -14.26
N ALA A 250 -8.94 7.83 -14.91
CA ALA A 250 -8.62 9.00 -15.73
C ALA A 250 -8.02 10.15 -14.89
N ARG A 251 -8.58 10.40 -13.70
CA ARG A 251 -8.11 11.44 -12.76
C ARG A 251 -6.75 11.10 -12.17
N LEU A 252 -6.53 9.84 -11.81
CA LEU A 252 -5.24 9.34 -11.31
C LEU A 252 -4.12 9.54 -12.33
N ARG A 253 -4.36 9.19 -13.60
CA ARG A 253 -3.40 9.43 -14.69
C ARG A 253 -3.12 10.92 -14.91
N ALA A 254 -4.17 11.75 -14.91
CA ALA A 254 -4.03 13.20 -15.06
C ALA A 254 -3.20 13.82 -13.92
N ALA A 255 -3.27 13.27 -12.72
CA ALA A 255 -2.48 13.67 -11.57
C ALA A 255 -1.02 13.13 -11.58
N GLY A 256 -0.63 12.34 -12.58
CA GLY A 256 0.73 11.80 -12.69
C GLY A 256 0.96 10.53 -11.88
N VAL A 257 -0.10 9.84 -11.45
CA VAL A 257 0.03 8.53 -10.80
C VAL A 257 0.52 7.51 -11.81
N ALA A 258 1.57 6.79 -11.47
CA ALA A 258 2.15 5.72 -12.28
C ALA A 258 1.77 4.33 -11.78
N SER A 259 1.51 4.19 -10.47
CA SER A 259 1.23 2.92 -9.82
C SER A 259 0.09 3.02 -8.81
N LEU A 260 -0.68 1.96 -8.68
CA LEU A 260 -1.78 1.84 -7.73
C LEU A 260 -1.43 0.82 -6.65
N ARG A 261 -1.44 1.24 -5.39
CA ARG A 261 -1.29 0.33 -4.26
C ARG A 261 -2.64 -0.24 -3.84
N LEU A 262 -2.71 -1.57 -3.80
CA LEU A 262 -3.85 -2.34 -3.32
C LEU A 262 -3.42 -3.05 -2.03
N SER A 263 -4.06 -2.72 -0.92
CA SER A 263 -3.79 -3.34 0.38
C SER A 263 -4.62 -4.61 0.52
N PRO A 264 -3.99 -5.76 0.82
CA PRO A 264 -4.69 -7.03 0.96
C PRO A 264 -5.77 -7.04 2.04
N CYS A 265 -6.84 -7.81 1.80
CA CYS A 265 -7.84 -8.21 2.77
C CYS A 265 -8.02 -9.74 2.74
N ALA A 266 -8.60 -10.30 3.80
CA ALA A 266 -8.61 -11.75 4.01
C ALA A 266 -9.47 -12.54 3.01
N ARG A 267 -10.43 -11.88 2.35
CA ARG A 267 -11.34 -12.52 1.40
C ARG A 267 -11.53 -11.67 0.15
N GLY A 268 -11.66 -12.32 -1.00
CA GLY A 268 -12.02 -11.70 -2.26
C GLY A 268 -10.94 -10.81 -2.90
N PHE A 269 -9.74 -10.71 -2.33
CA PHE A 269 -8.70 -9.79 -2.79
C PHE A 269 -8.23 -10.08 -4.23
N ASN A 270 -8.10 -11.35 -4.61
CA ASN A 270 -7.69 -11.72 -5.97
C ASN A 270 -8.68 -11.21 -7.02
N GLN A 271 -10.00 -11.21 -6.70
CA GLN A 271 -11.00 -10.61 -7.59
C GLN A 271 -10.88 -9.09 -7.65
N VAL A 272 -10.63 -8.43 -6.51
CA VAL A 272 -10.37 -6.98 -6.48
C VAL A 272 -9.19 -6.64 -7.38
N LEU A 273 -8.09 -7.38 -7.28
CA LEU A 273 -6.89 -7.14 -8.07
C LEU A 273 -7.14 -7.33 -9.57
N ALA A 274 -7.86 -8.37 -9.96
CA ALA A 274 -8.25 -8.62 -11.35
C ALA A 274 -9.15 -7.49 -11.88
N ASP A 275 -10.15 -7.07 -11.11
CA ASP A 275 -11.05 -5.99 -11.48
C ASP A 275 -10.33 -4.64 -11.62
N PHE A 276 -9.33 -4.36 -10.78
CA PHE A 276 -8.49 -3.17 -10.94
C PHE A 276 -7.72 -3.20 -12.26
N ASP A 277 -7.15 -4.33 -12.67
CA ASP A 277 -6.47 -4.41 -13.97
C ASP A 277 -7.44 -4.26 -15.14
N GLU A 278 -8.57 -4.98 -15.12
CA GLU A 278 -9.58 -4.92 -16.17
C GLU A 278 -10.20 -3.52 -16.36
N VAL A 279 -10.49 -2.81 -15.26
CA VAL A 279 -11.12 -1.49 -15.30
C VAL A 279 -10.08 -0.40 -15.56
N MET A 280 -8.94 -0.45 -14.87
CA MET A 280 -7.91 0.59 -14.98
C MET A 280 -7.14 0.50 -16.30
N ASN A 281 -6.83 -0.68 -16.77
CA ASN A 281 -5.97 -0.90 -17.94
C ASN A 281 -6.71 -1.49 -19.16
N GLY A 282 -7.91 -2.03 -18.93
CA GLY A 282 -8.81 -2.53 -19.97
C GLY A 282 -9.94 -1.54 -20.29
N GLN A 283 -11.06 -2.08 -20.69
CA GLN A 283 -12.29 -1.33 -21.01
C GLN A 283 -13.50 -1.84 -20.20
N ALA A 284 -13.25 -2.56 -19.10
CA ALA A 284 -14.31 -3.11 -18.29
C ALA A 284 -15.05 -2.02 -17.50
N SER A 285 -16.34 -2.24 -17.24
CA SER A 285 -17.17 -1.34 -16.46
C SER A 285 -16.88 -1.47 -14.96
N VAL A 286 -16.98 -0.35 -14.24
CA VAL A 286 -16.95 -0.29 -12.77
C VAL A 286 -18.27 -0.81 -12.16
N ALA A 287 -19.38 -0.73 -12.92
CA ALA A 287 -20.71 -1.06 -12.42
C ALA A 287 -20.79 -2.52 -11.91
N GLY A 288 -21.39 -2.72 -10.73
CA GLY A 288 -21.60 -4.04 -10.12
C GLY A 288 -20.39 -4.65 -9.43
N ARG A 289 -19.18 -4.05 -9.55
CA ARG A 289 -17.97 -4.63 -8.94
C ARG A 289 -18.02 -4.59 -7.40
N ALA A 290 -18.49 -3.50 -6.83
CA ALA A 290 -18.59 -3.35 -5.37
C ALA A 290 -19.55 -4.38 -4.75
N GLU A 291 -20.68 -4.64 -5.39
CA GLU A 291 -21.66 -5.67 -4.99
C GLU A 291 -21.06 -7.07 -5.10
N ALA A 292 -20.34 -7.36 -6.18
CA ALA A 292 -19.65 -8.64 -6.37
C ALA A 292 -18.59 -8.87 -5.28
N TRP A 293 -17.81 -7.82 -4.93
CA TRP A 293 -16.82 -7.88 -3.85
C TRP A 293 -17.47 -8.15 -2.48
N ALA A 294 -18.59 -7.48 -2.19
CA ALA A 294 -19.34 -7.73 -0.95
C ALA A 294 -19.82 -9.18 -0.85
N ALA A 295 -20.27 -9.79 -1.95
CA ALA A 295 -20.66 -11.20 -2.00
C ALA A 295 -19.48 -12.15 -1.74
N LEU A 296 -18.24 -11.75 -2.07
CA LEU A 296 -17.01 -12.49 -1.78
C LEU A 296 -16.47 -12.27 -0.36
N GLY A 297 -17.10 -11.38 0.42
CA GLY A 297 -16.70 -11.05 1.78
C GLY A 297 -15.59 -10.00 1.86
N VAL A 298 -15.36 -9.21 0.81
CA VAL A 298 -14.48 -8.04 0.85
C VAL A 298 -15.05 -7.03 1.86
N PRO A 299 -14.22 -6.49 2.78
CA PRO A 299 -14.68 -5.52 3.76
C PRO A 299 -15.25 -4.25 3.12
N GLY A 300 -16.20 -3.61 3.82
CA GLY A 300 -16.80 -2.31 3.46
C GLY A 300 -17.16 -1.53 4.73
N PRO A 301 -17.90 -0.42 4.61
CA PRO A 301 -18.28 0.28 3.37
C PRO A 301 -17.08 0.97 2.69
N PHE A 302 -17.26 1.36 1.41
CA PHE A 302 -16.22 2.03 0.64
C PHE A 302 -16.21 3.54 0.87
N SER A 303 -15.02 4.16 0.65
CA SER A 303 -14.82 5.62 0.68
C SER A 303 -13.74 6.02 -0.34
N ASN A 304 -13.77 7.30 -0.77
CA ASN A 304 -12.75 7.92 -1.61
C ASN A 304 -12.59 9.42 -1.33
N GLY A 305 -13.10 9.88 -0.18
CA GLY A 305 -13.27 11.29 0.13
C GLY A 305 -11.97 12.11 0.04
N TYR A 306 -10.85 11.60 0.56
CA TYR A 306 -9.58 12.33 0.51
C TYR A 306 -9.15 12.69 -0.92
N LEU A 307 -9.35 11.77 -1.87
CA LEU A 307 -9.04 12.03 -3.28
C LEU A 307 -9.77 13.27 -3.82
N HIS A 308 -10.98 13.53 -3.31
CA HIS A 308 -11.89 14.61 -3.72
C HIS A 308 -11.90 15.82 -2.78
N ARG A 309 -10.91 15.96 -1.87
CA ARG A 309 -10.86 17.03 -0.85
C ARG A 309 -12.04 16.99 0.12
N LEU A 310 -12.61 15.83 0.35
CA LEU A 310 -13.67 15.56 1.32
C LEU A 310 -13.12 14.79 2.53
N PRO A 311 -13.85 14.71 3.65
CA PRO A 311 -13.47 13.82 4.74
C PRO A 311 -13.25 12.38 4.26
N GLY A 312 -12.19 11.72 4.76
CA GLY A 312 -11.74 10.42 4.26
C GLY A 312 -12.79 9.29 4.30
N MET A 313 -13.81 9.41 5.17
CA MET A 313 -14.90 8.44 5.28
C MET A 313 -16.04 8.64 4.27
N VAL A 314 -16.01 9.71 3.48
CA VAL A 314 -17.08 10.03 2.52
C VAL A 314 -16.87 9.20 1.25
N TRP A 315 -17.97 8.73 0.69
CA TRP A 315 -18.02 8.16 -0.66
C TRP A 315 -18.61 9.20 -1.62
N GLN A 316 -17.89 9.48 -2.69
CA GLN A 316 -18.35 10.28 -3.81
C GLN A 316 -18.44 9.38 -5.04
N SER A 317 -19.66 9.23 -5.60
CA SER A 317 -19.84 8.56 -6.89
C SER A 317 -19.13 9.34 -8.00
N ALA A 318 -18.49 8.62 -8.89
CA ALA A 318 -17.77 9.18 -10.05
C ALA A 318 -18.70 9.83 -11.07
#